data_e5653c228810fa61b281bbd396ebac64
#
_entry.id   e5653c228810fa61b281bbd396ebac64
#
_cell.length_a   1.000
_cell.length_b   1.000
_cell.length_c   1.000
_cell.angle_alpha   90.00
_cell.angle_beta   90.00
_cell.angle_gamma   90.00
#
_symmetry.space_group_name_H-M   'P 1'
#
loop_
_entity.id
_entity.type
_entity.pdbx_description
1 polymer ?
#
loop_
_entity_poly.entity_id
_entity_poly.type
_entity_poly.pdbx_seq_one_letter_code
_entity_poly.pdbx_strand_id
1 'polypeptide(L)'
;MTKAIVLGGSRGIGKAISNSLKSIEIDVFSASKKDIDTSNLESVNKFLEIHNETDILILNTGGPEPKPFSKITEEDLNKYHNQLFVGFCTILQNIKIN
;
A
#
# COMPACT_ATOMS: atom_id res chain seq x y z
N MET A 1 3.17 15.85 15.90
CA MET A 1 3.79 15.77 14.57
C MET A 1 2.89 15.02 13.61
N THR A 2 2.66 15.56 12.45
CA THR A 2 1.84 14.92 11.42
C THR A 2 2.52 13.65 10.92
N LYS A 3 1.78 12.57 10.87
CA LYS A 3 2.27 11.25 10.44
C LYS A 3 1.65 10.84 9.13
N ALA A 4 2.45 10.21 8.28
CA ALA A 4 1.99 9.67 7.02
C ALA A 4 2.45 8.22 6.86
N ILE A 5 1.60 7.41 6.26
CA ILE A 5 1.95 6.07 5.81
C ILE A 5 1.87 6.09 4.30
N VAL A 6 2.97 5.70 3.64
CA VAL A 6 3.02 5.61 2.18
C VAL A 6 3.27 4.15 1.81
N LEU A 7 2.24 3.49 1.29
CA LEU A 7 2.40 2.13 0.78
C LEU A 7 3.16 2.19 -0.55
N GLY A 8 4.00 1.21 -0.80
CA GLY A 8 4.85 1.23 -1.98
C GLY A 8 5.83 2.38 -1.98
N GLY A 9 6.26 2.84 -0.79
CA GLY A 9 7.07 4.04 -0.61
C GLY A 9 8.56 3.87 -0.82
N SER A 10 9.03 2.65 -1.11
CA SER A 10 10.47 2.38 -1.20
C SER A 10 11.08 2.71 -2.56
N ARG A 11 10.28 2.90 -3.59
CA ARG A 11 10.75 3.22 -4.94
C ARG A 11 9.67 3.87 -5.79
N GLY A 12 10.07 4.41 -6.93
CA GLY A 12 9.17 5.00 -7.92
C GLY A 12 8.36 6.18 -7.37
N ILE A 13 7.09 6.24 -7.74
CA ILE A 13 6.18 7.32 -7.35
C ILE A 13 6.03 7.39 -5.83
N GLY A 14 5.90 6.24 -5.19
CA GLY A 14 5.78 6.18 -3.73
C GLY A 14 6.98 6.77 -3.01
N LYS A 15 8.19 6.49 -3.49
CA LYS A 15 9.41 7.07 -2.93
C LYS A 15 9.45 8.58 -3.12
N ALA A 16 9.06 9.06 -4.29
CA ALA A 16 9.01 10.49 -4.56
C ALA A 16 8.02 11.20 -3.62
N ILE A 17 6.85 10.61 -3.39
CA ILE A 17 5.85 11.13 -2.45
C ILE A 17 6.43 11.14 -1.03
N SER A 18 7.06 10.03 -0.61
CA SER A 18 7.67 9.94 0.72
C SER A 18 8.72 11.04 0.93
N ASN A 19 9.59 11.25 -0.05
CA ASN A 19 10.62 12.27 0.05
C ASN A 19 10.03 13.68 0.10
N SER A 20 8.98 13.95 -0.69
CA SER A 20 8.30 15.24 -0.66
C SER A 20 7.66 15.52 0.69
N LEU A 21 7.01 14.52 1.28
CA LEU A 21 6.41 14.66 2.61
C LEU A 21 7.46 14.87 3.69
N LYS A 22 8.58 14.16 3.61
CA LYS A 22 9.70 14.35 4.55
C LYS A 22 10.29 15.75 4.45
N SER A 23 10.33 16.32 3.25
CA SER A 23 10.89 17.66 3.04
C SER A 23 10.09 18.77 3.70
N ILE A 24 8.83 18.52 4.04
CA ILE A 24 7.97 19.45 4.78
C ILE A 24 7.74 18.98 6.23
N GLU A 25 8.68 18.20 6.75
CA GLU A 25 8.74 17.79 8.15
C GLU A 25 7.59 16.91 8.62
N ILE A 26 7.04 16.09 7.70
CA ILE A 26 6.06 15.06 8.06
C ILE A 26 6.82 13.78 8.42
N ASP A 27 6.38 13.11 9.49
CA ASP A 27 6.93 11.83 9.92
C ASP A 27 6.35 10.74 9.02
N VAL A 28 7.16 10.22 8.10
CA VAL A 28 6.71 9.28 7.06
C VAL A 28 7.19 7.87 7.34
N PHE A 29 6.25 6.92 7.36
CA PHE A 29 6.56 5.51 7.28
C PHE A 29 6.37 5.06 5.82
N SER A 30 7.50 4.78 5.15
CA SER A 30 7.50 4.28 3.77
C SER A 30 7.44 2.76 3.81
N ALA A 31 6.26 2.20 3.61
CA ALA A 31 6.07 0.76 3.65
C ALA A 31 6.49 0.11 2.34
N SER A 32 7.33 -0.91 2.45
CA SER A 32 7.75 -1.73 1.30
C SER A 32 6.93 -3.02 1.26
N LYS A 33 7.18 -3.83 0.24
CA LYS A 33 6.59 -5.15 0.10
C LYS A 33 6.90 -6.09 1.27
N LYS A 34 8.00 -5.82 1.99
CA LYS A 34 8.38 -6.58 3.19
C LYS A 34 7.47 -6.24 4.36
N ASP A 35 6.95 -5.03 4.40
CA ASP A 35 6.08 -4.55 5.48
C ASP A 35 4.64 -4.96 5.26
N ILE A 36 4.17 -4.90 4.02
CA ILE A 36 2.81 -5.24 3.67
C ILE A 36 2.72 -5.72 2.21
N ASP A 37 2.03 -6.83 2.01
CA ASP A 37 1.64 -7.34 0.70
C ASP A 37 0.12 -7.23 0.59
N THR A 38 -0.37 -6.25 -0.18
CA THR A 38 -1.80 -5.98 -0.29
C THR A 38 -2.59 -7.07 -1.02
N SER A 39 -1.90 -8.01 -1.71
CA SER A 39 -2.55 -9.17 -2.31
C SER A 39 -2.84 -10.28 -1.31
N ASN A 40 -2.32 -10.16 -0.08
CA ASN A 40 -2.42 -11.15 0.98
C ASN A 40 -3.11 -10.53 2.20
N LEU A 41 -4.36 -10.91 2.46
CA LEU A 41 -5.13 -10.33 3.56
C LEU A 41 -4.52 -10.59 4.94
N GLU A 42 -3.84 -11.72 5.13
CA GLU A 42 -3.12 -11.98 6.38
C GLU A 42 -2.02 -10.95 6.60
N SER A 43 -1.27 -10.61 5.54
CA SER A 43 -0.24 -9.57 5.58
C SER A 43 -0.85 -8.21 5.90
N VAL A 44 -1.98 -7.87 5.27
CA VAL A 44 -2.71 -6.62 5.53
C VAL A 44 -3.13 -6.54 7.00
N ASN A 45 -3.71 -7.61 7.53
CA ASN A 45 -4.17 -7.64 8.92
C ASN A 45 -3.03 -7.51 9.92
N LYS A 46 -1.90 -8.16 9.66
CA LYS A 46 -0.71 -8.03 10.51
C LYS A 46 -0.15 -6.61 10.51
N PHE A 47 -0.13 -5.97 9.34
CA PHE A 47 0.30 -4.58 9.22
C PHE A 47 -0.62 -3.66 10.04
N LEU A 48 -1.93 -3.86 9.97
CA LEU A 48 -2.91 -3.05 10.68
C LEU A 48 -2.84 -3.24 12.21
N GLU A 49 -2.35 -4.37 12.70
CA GLU A 49 -2.13 -4.56 14.14
C GLU A 49 -1.09 -3.59 14.69
N ILE A 50 -0.12 -3.20 13.84
CA ILE A 50 0.99 -2.33 14.23
C ILE A 50 0.71 -0.88 13.79
N HIS A 51 0.18 -0.70 12.59
CA HIS A 51 -0.03 0.59 11.96
C HIS A 51 -1.52 0.83 11.74
N ASN A 52 -2.23 1.21 12.80
CA ASN A 52 -3.69 1.34 12.77
C ASN A 52 -4.19 2.79 12.81
N GLU A 53 -3.29 3.75 12.77
CA GLU A 53 -3.64 5.16 12.86
C GLU A 53 -2.61 6.01 12.12
N THR A 54 -3.07 7.00 11.37
CA THR A 54 -2.21 7.95 10.67
C THR A 54 -3.00 9.23 10.36
N ASP A 55 -2.30 10.31 10.02
CA ASP A 55 -2.94 11.55 9.55
C ASP A 55 -3.10 11.54 8.04
N ILE A 56 -2.14 10.94 7.33
CA ILE A 56 -2.12 10.87 5.87
C ILE A 56 -1.87 9.42 5.46
N LEU A 57 -2.67 8.91 4.54
CA LEU A 57 -2.51 7.58 4.00
C LEU A 57 -2.42 7.65 2.48
N ILE A 58 -1.29 7.18 1.93
CA ILE A 58 -1.08 7.08 0.49
C ILE A 58 -1.14 5.61 0.10
N LEU A 59 -2.17 5.26 -0.66
CA LEU A 59 -2.36 3.90 -1.16
C LEU A 59 -1.71 3.78 -2.54
N ASN A 60 -0.54 3.16 -2.57
CA ASN A 60 0.22 2.94 -3.78
C ASN A 60 0.80 1.53 -3.74
N THR A 61 0.86 0.86 -4.88
CA THR A 61 1.43 -0.48 -4.99
C THR A 61 1.91 -0.70 -6.42
N GLY A 62 2.74 -1.72 -6.61
CA GLY A 62 3.13 -2.13 -7.96
C GLY A 62 1.92 -2.63 -8.74
N GLY A 63 1.92 -2.39 -10.04
CA GLY A 63 0.89 -2.91 -10.93
C GLY A 63 1.20 -4.33 -11.39
N PRO A 64 0.29 -4.93 -12.17
CA PRO A 64 0.54 -6.22 -12.78
C PRO A 64 1.65 -6.18 -13.81
N GLU A 65 2.33 -7.31 -14.00
CA GLU A 65 3.31 -7.45 -15.06
C GLU A 65 2.63 -7.32 -16.43
N PRO A 66 3.27 -6.61 -17.39
CA PRO A 66 2.73 -6.57 -18.75
C PRO A 66 2.65 -7.97 -19.36
N LYS A 67 1.47 -8.35 -19.82
CA LYS A 67 1.21 -9.63 -20.48
C LYS A 67 0.19 -9.43 -21.59
N PRO A 68 0.26 -10.22 -22.67
CA PRO A 68 -0.86 -10.29 -23.62
C PRO A 68 -2.14 -10.68 -22.90
N PHE A 69 -3.26 -10.08 -23.26
CA PHE A 69 -4.55 -10.36 -22.63
C PHE A 69 -4.87 -11.86 -22.60
N SER A 70 -4.55 -12.57 -23.70
CA SER A 70 -4.79 -14.00 -23.81
C SER A 70 -3.96 -14.85 -22.84
N LYS A 71 -2.93 -14.29 -22.22
CA LYS A 71 -2.06 -15.00 -21.27
C LYS A 71 -2.40 -14.70 -19.82
N ILE A 72 -3.36 -13.82 -19.58
CA ILE A 72 -3.79 -13.48 -18.21
C ILE A 72 -4.63 -14.64 -17.68
N THR A 73 -4.22 -15.20 -16.55
CA THR A 73 -4.89 -16.34 -15.92
C THR A 73 -5.92 -15.86 -14.88
N GLU A 74 -6.82 -16.78 -14.49
CA GLU A 74 -7.74 -16.52 -13.38
C GLU A 74 -6.98 -16.21 -12.09
N GLU A 75 -5.87 -16.89 -11.85
CA GLU A 75 -5.01 -16.64 -10.71
C GLU A 75 -4.45 -15.22 -10.72
N ASP A 76 -4.01 -14.73 -11.89
CA ASP A 76 -3.55 -13.35 -12.06
C ASP A 76 -4.66 -12.37 -11.72
N LEU A 77 -5.87 -12.59 -12.22
CA LEU A 77 -7.02 -11.72 -11.99
C LEU A 77 -7.36 -11.65 -10.49
N ASN A 78 -7.40 -12.80 -9.83
CA ASN A 78 -7.69 -12.85 -8.40
C ASN A 78 -6.61 -12.16 -7.57
N LYS A 79 -5.34 -12.37 -7.91
CA LYS A 79 -4.21 -11.74 -7.23
C LYS A 79 -4.28 -10.22 -7.31
N TYR A 80 -4.48 -9.69 -8.52
CA TYR A 80 -4.47 -8.24 -8.70
C TYR A 80 -5.77 -7.58 -8.23
N HIS A 81 -6.88 -8.29 -8.26
CA HIS A 81 -8.11 -7.83 -7.64
C HIS A 81 -7.88 -7.66 -6.12
N ASN A 82 -7.26 -8.63 -5.47
CA ASN A 82 -6.94 -8.54 -4.06
C ASN A 82 -5.94 -7.41 -3.78
N GLN A 83 -4.89 -7.31 -4.59
CA GLN A 83 -3.84 -6.32 -4.40
C GLN A 83 -4.33 -4.88 -4.58
N LEU A 84 -5.11 -4.63 -5.61
CA LEU A 84 -5.48 -3.28 -6.03
C LEU A 84 -6.85 -2.82 -5.51
N PHE A 85 -7.66 -3.74 -5.00
CA PHE A 85 -8.99 -3.40 -4.53
C PHE A 85 -9.27 -3.92 -3.13
N VAL A 86 -9.33 -5.24 -2.94
CA VAL A 86 -9.71 -5.84 -1.65
C VAL A 86 -8.76 -5.43 -0.53
N GLY A 87 -7.45 -5.47 -0.78
CA GLY A 87 -6.44 -5.07 0.21
C GLY A 87 -6.60 -3.61 0.63
N PHE A 88 -6.78 -2.72 -0.33
CA PHE A 88 -6.97 -1.29 -0.04
C PHE A 88 -8.27 -1.04 0.72
N CYS A 89 -9.36 -1.70 0.35
CA CYS A 89 -10.64 -1.59 1.07
C CYS A 89 -10.50 -2.07 2.51
N THR A 90 -9.79 -3.17 2.72
CA THR A 90 -9.56 -3.72 4.07
C THR A 90 -8.78 -2.72 4.93
N ILE A 91 -7.76 -2.08 4.36
CA ILE A 91 -7.01 -1.05 5.06
C ILE A 91 -7.92 0.11 5.46
N LEU A 92 -8.68 0.65 4.49
CA LEU A 92 -9.55 1.79 4.72
C LEU A 92 -10.64 1.51 5.76
N GLN A 93 -11.12 0.27 5.85
CA GLN A 93 -12.13 -0.13 6.83
C GLN A 93 -11.58 -0.25 8.25
N ASN A 94 -10.27 -0.42 8.41
CA ASN A 94 -9.66 -0.78 9.68
C ASN A 94 -8.60 0.20 10.20
N ILE A 95 -8.29 1.23 9.44
CA ILE A 95 -7.32 2.24 9.86
C ILE A 95 -8.06 3.52 10.28
N LYS A 96 -7.55 4.17 11.34
CA LYS A 96 -8.07 5.47 11.74
C LYS A 96 -7.26 6.56 11.07
N ILE A 97 -7.93 7.44 10.33
CA ILE A 97 -7.30 8.62 9.72
C ILE A 97 -7.76 9.85 10.47
N ASN A 98 -6.82 10.53 11.06
CA ASN A 98 -7.09 11.70 11.90
C ASN A 98 -7.44 13.00 11.09
#